data_ffecc27af2d3bc14117823006b31e422
#
_entry.id   ffecc27af2d3bc14117823006b31e422
#
_cell.length_a   1.000
_cell.length_b   1.000
_cell.length_c   1.000
_cell.angle_alpha   90.00
_cell.angle_beta   90.00
_cell.angle_gamma   90.00
#
_symmetry.space_group_name_H-M   'P 1'
#
loop_
_entity.id
_entity.type
_entity.pdbx_description
1 polymer ?
#
loop_
_entity_poly.entity_id
_entity_poly.type
_entity_poly.pdbx_seq_one_letter_code
_entity_poly.pdbx_strand_id
1 'polypeptide(L)'
;DDRVVNDYVTCVKEFILQNPNLARAVDIGCGDFNIGKRVCPLFKSYIGVDIVDELIDFNSKKFDIKNVKFQVLDAINEEPPKSDVIFVREVLQHLKNSEIKSFLSNIKKNTTCLIVTEALPGLMHEFEHNLDRGVGPNTRFSRNSGVVLTSAPFLLDFERSQCLNITKVDEGILRTDVYFFRR
;
A
#
# COMPACT_ATOMS: atom_id res chain seq x y z
N ASP A 1 -12.30 -12.11 2.43
CA ASP A 1 -12.89 -12.18 3.79
C ASP A 1 -13.32 -10.77 4.21
N ASP A 2 -14.63 -10.58 4.39
CA ASP A 2 -15.22 -9.28 4.74
C ASP A 2 -14.69 -8.73 6.07
N ARG A 3 -14.36 -9.60 7.03
CA ARG A 3 -13.78 -9.21 8.31
C ARG A 3 -12.44 -8.50 8.12
N VAL A 4 -11.56 -9.09 7.33
CA VAL A 4 -10.22 -8.54 7.05
C VAL A 4 -10.32 -7.16 6.39
N VAL A 5 -11.24 -7.03 5.42
CA VAL A 5 -11.50 -5.74 4.75
C VAL A 5 -12.09 -4.72 5.71
N ASN A 6 -13.03 -5.13 6.58
CA ASN A 6 -13.65 -4.25 7.58
C ASN A 6 -12.63 -3.73 8.59
N ASP A 7 -11.77 -4.60 9.12
CA ASP A 7 -10.71 -4.23 10.06
C ASP A 7 -9.77 -3.18 9.42
N TYR A 8 -9.34 -3.42 8.18
CA TYR A 8 -8.50 -2.48 7.42
C TYR A 8 -9.18 -1.13 7.22
N VAL A 9 -10.42 -1.11 6.71
CA VAL A 9 -11.17 0.14 6.46
C VAL A 9 -11.39 0.92 7.75
N THR A 10 -11.66 0.22 8.86
CA THR A 10 -11.88 0.84 10.17
C THR A 10 -10.60 1.52 10.67
N CYS A 11 -9.47 0.82 10.67
CA CYS A 11 -8.21 1.41 11.15
C CYS A 11 -7.75 2.59 10.28
N VAL A 12 -7.90 2.50 8.95
CA VAL A 12 -7.60 3.62 8.05
C VAL A 12 -8.51 4.81 8.33
N LYS A 13 -9.81 4.58 8.50
CA LYS A 13 -10.78 5.64 8.82
C LYS A 13 -10.43 6.36 10.11
N GLU A 14 -10.16 5.63 11.17
CA GLU A 14 -9.77 6.20 12.46
C GLU A 14 -8.48 7.03 12.34
N PHE A 15 -7.49 6.50 11.64
CA PHE A 15 -6.23 7.20 11.40
C PHE A 15 -6.43 8.50 10.62
N ILE A 16 -7.19 8.50 9.51
CA ILE A 16 -7.42 9.69 8.68
C ILE A 16 -8.24 10.74 9.45
N LEU A 17 -9.23 10.34 10.24
CA LEU A 17 -10.01 11.27 11.07
C LEU A 17 -9.14 11.99 12.12
N GLN A 18 -8.11 11.33 12.63
CA GLN A 18 -7.12 11.91 13.55
C GLN A 18 -6.09 12.79 12.83
N ASN A 19 -6.00 12.72 11.51
CA ASN A 19 -5.02 13.45 10.68
C ASN A 19 -5.71 14.24 9.55
N PRO A 20 -6.56 15.25 9.85
CA PRO A 20 -7.44 15.90 8.85
C PRO A 20 -6.69 16.68 7.75
N ASN A 21 -5.40 16.91 7.92
CA ASN A 21 -4.55 17.54 6.90
C ASN A 21 -4.17 16.59 5.75
N LEU A 22 -4.40 15.29 5.92
CA LEU A 22 -4.17 14.27 4.89
C LEU A 22 -5.39 14.20 3.97
N ALA A 23 -5.47 15.12 3.02
CA ALA A 23 -6.69 15.33 2.22
C ALA A 23 -6.63 14.76 0.80
N ARG A 24 -5.44 14.44 0.29
CA ARG A 24 -5.21 13.91 -1.06
C ARG A 24 -4.56 12.54 -0.97
N ALA A 25 -5.18 11.55 -1.61
CA ALA A 25 -4.68 10.19 -1.61
C ALA A 25 -4.34 9.68 -3.01
N VAL A 26 -3.32 8.84 -3.08
CA VAL A 26 -3.02 7.97 -4.23
C VAL A 26 -3.02 6.53 -3.73
N ASP A 27 -3.72 5.64 -4.43
CA ASP A 27 -3.86 4.22 -4.11
C ASP A 27 -3.14 3.42 -5.19
N ILE A 28 -1.95 2.90 -4.86
CA ILE A 28 -1.08 2.19 -5.80
C ILE A 28 -1.39 0.70 -5.77
N GLY A 29 -1.70 0.16 -6.95
CA GLY A 29 -2.25 -1.18 -7.08
C GLY A 29 -3.70 -1.23 -6.61
N CYS A 30 -4.52 -0.27 -7.07
CA CYS A 30 -5.91 -0.11 -6.61
C CYS A 30 -6.82 -1.29 -6.96
N GLY A 31 -6.36 -2.18 -7.85
CA GLY A 31 -7.08 -3.38 -8.24
C GLY A 31 -8.49 -3.08 -8.76
N ASP A 32 -9.46 -3.89 -8.38
CA ASP A 32 -10.87 -3.75 -8.75
C ASP A 32 -11.62 -2.63 -8.00
N PHE A 33 -10.87 -1.84 -7.23
CA PHE A 33 -11.36 -0.72 -6.41
C PHE A 33 -12.38 -1.10 -5.32
N ASN A 34 -12.54 -2.36 -5.00
CA ASN A 34 -13.49 -2.79 -3.96
C ASN A 34 -13.16 -2.26 -2.56
N ILE A 35 -11.88 -2.04 -2.26
CA ILE A 35 -11.43 -1.43 -1.02
C ILE A 35 -11.38 0.09 -1.16
N GLY A 36 -10.80 0.59 -2.25
CA GLY A 36 -10.66 2.01 -2.51
C GLY A 36 -11.99 2.76 -2.46
N LYS A 37 -13.10 2.20 -2.98
CA LYS A 37 -14.45 2.80 -2.90
C LYS A 37 -14.94 3.01 -1.46
N ARG A 38 -14.43 2.26 -0.48
CA ARG A 38 -14.79 2.39 0.94
C ARG A 38 -13.93 3.41 1.68
N VAL A 39 -12.74 3.70 1.14
CA VAL A 39 -11.74 4.60 1.72
C VAL A 39 -11.80 5.98 1.09
N CYS A 40 -12.08 6.09 -0.22
CA CYS A 40 -12.08 7.34 -0.97
C CYS A 40 -12.99 8.45 -0.40
N PRO A 41 -14.13 8.18 0.30
CA PRO A 41 -14.94 9.25 0.88
C PRO A 41 -14.25 10.04 2.00
N LEU A 42 -13.14 9.53 2.53
CA LEU A 42 -12.35 10.20 3.57
C LEU A 42 -11.47 11.33 3.02
N PHE A 43 -11.34 11.45 1.70
CA PHE A 43 -10.40 12.35 1.03
C PHE A 43 -11.10 13.39 0.16
N LYS A 44 -10.48 14.56 0.00
CA LYS A 44 -10.92 15.57 -0.96
C LYS A 44 -10.61 15.18 -2.40
N SER A 45 -9.54 14.41 -2.61
CA SER A 45 -9.12 13.85 -3.89
C SER A 45 -8.51 12.47 -3.67
N TYR A 46 -8.90 11.52 -4.50
CA TYR A 46 -8.41 10.14 -4.47
C TYR A 46 -8.06 9.71 -5.91
N ILE A 47 -6.85 9.21 -6.11
CA ILE A 47 -6.41 8.71 -7.40
C ILE A 47 -6.07 7.23 -7.23
N GLY A 48 -6.87 6.36 -7.87
CA GLY A 48 -6.55 4.94 -7.99
C GLY A 48 -5.60 4.73 -9.17
N VAL A 49 -4.46 4.11 -8.92
CA VAL A 49 -3.50 3.77 -9.98
C VAL A 49 -3.21 2.29 -10.00
N ASP A 50 -3.04 1.74 -11.19
CA ASP A 50 -2.63 0.37 -11.41
C ASP A 50 -1.80 0.31 -12.70
N ILE A 51 -0.97 -0.74 -12.86
CA ILE A 51 -0.20 -0.96 -14.08
C ILE A 51 -1.05 -1.61 -15.18
N VAL A 52 -2.18 -2.23 -14.82
CA VAL A 52 -3.08 -2.94 -15.74
C VAL A 52 -4.10 -1.96 -16.31
N ASP A 53 -3.95 -1.57 -17.58
CA ASP A 53 -4.77 -0.57 -18.26
C ASP A 53 -6.23 -1.01 -18.40
N GLU A 54 -6.50 -2.28 -18.71
CA GLU A 54 -7.87 -2.80 -18.80
C GLU A 54 -8.62 -2.68 -17.46
N LEU A 55 -7.90 -2.82 -16.34
CA LEU A 55 -8.49 -2.69 -15.01
C LEU A 55 -8.81 -1.22 -14.68
N ILE A 56 -7.94 -0.31 -15.06
CA ILE A 56 -8.17 1.15 -14.95
C ILE A 56 -9.34 1.59 -15.82
N ASP A 57 -9.41 1.10 -17.07
CA ASP A 57 -10.53 1.34 -17.97
C ASP A 57 -11.86 0.83 -17.40
N PHE A 58 -11.87 -0.38 -16.85
CA PHE A 58 -13.03 -0.95 -16.18
C PHE A 58 -13.47 -0.10 -14.99
N ASN A 59 -12.54 0.27 -14.10
CA ASN A 59 -12.84 1.09 -12.94
C ASN A 59 -13.37 2.47 -13.32
N SER A 60 -12.78 3.11 -14.33
CA SER A 60 -13.21 4.43 -14.83
C SER A 60 -14.64 4.42 -15.39
N LYS A 61 -15.06 3.30 -15.99
CA LYS A 61 -16.43 3.13 -16.51
C LYS A 61 -17.43 2.75 -15.42
N LYS A 62 -16.97 2.01 -14.41
CA LYS A 62 -17.84 1.46 -13.35
C LYS A 62 -18.11 2.44 -12.21
N PHE A 63 -17.15 3.28 -11.87
CA PHE A 63 -17.21 4.15 -10.69
C PHE A 63 -17.25 5.62 -11.09
N ASP A 64 -18.45 6.22 -11.05
CA ASP A 64 -18.65 7.68 -11.19
C ASP A 64 -18.68 8.32 -9.80
N ILE A 65 -17.51 8.56 -9.21
CA ILE A 65 -17.36 9.16 -7.88
C ILE A 65 -16.61 10.48 -8.03
N LYS A 66 -17.26 11.61 -7.69
CA LYS A 66 -16.81 12.98 -7.94
C LYS A 66 -15.34 13.29 -7.55
N ASN A 67 -14.86 12.72 -6.45
CA ASN A 67 -13.51 12.96 -5.93
C ASN A 67 -12.50 11.89 -6.33
N VAL A 68 -12.87 10.94 -7.19
CA VAL A 68 -12.02 9.82 -7.62
C VAL A 68 -11.60 9.99 -9.08
N LYS A 69 -10.35 9.66 -9.36
CA LYS A 69 -9.80 9.49 -10.71
C LYS A 69 -9.04 8.18 -10.78
N PHE A 70 -8.98 7.61 -11.97
CA PHE A 70 -8.18 6.42 -12.24
C PHE A 70 -7.10 6.74 -13.28
N GLN A 71 -5.91 6.16 -13.11
CA GLN A 71 -4.77 6.41 -13.98
C GLN A 71 -3.92 5.15 -14.10
N VAL A 72 -3.50 4.81 -15.32
CA VAL A 72 -2.44 3.80 -15.53
C VAL A 72 -1.12 4.38 -15.06
N LEU A 73 -0.39 3.64 -14.24
CA LEU A 73 0.92 4.06 -13.73
C LEU A 73 1.78 2.85 -13.37
N ASP A 74 3.00 2.82 -13.86
CA ASP A 74 4.06 1.93 -13.37
C ASP A 74 4.84 2.62 -12.24
N ALA A 75 4.42 2.41 -10.99
CA ALA A 75 5.03 3.04 -9.83
C ALA A 75 6.49 2.62 -9.55
N ILE A 76 7.01 1.59 -10.24
CA ILE A 76 8.42 1.20 -10.18
C ILE A 76 9.27 2.17 -11.00
N ASN A 77 8.78 2.57 -12.18
CA ASN A 77 9.52 3.38 -13.16
C ASN A 77 9.06 4.84 -13.22
N GLU A 78 7.91 5.18 -12.64
CA GLU A 78 7.29 6.50 -12.71
C GLU A 78 7.01 7.06 -11.31
N GLU A 79 7.11 8.38 -11.18
CA GLU A 79 6.73 9.07 -9.94
C GLU A 79 5.19 9.19 -9.87
N PRO A 80 4.55 8.77 -8.75
CA PRO A 80 3.12 8.95 -8.60
C PRO A 80 2.74 10.42 -8.44
N PRO A 81 1.47 10.78 -8.69
CA PRO A 81 0.95 12.12 -8.44
C PRO A 81 1.22 12.59 -7.01
N LYS A 82 1.50 13.88 -6.85
CA LYS A 82 1.73 14.48 -5.53
C LYS A 82 0.49 14.33 -4.63
N SER A 83 0.68 13.77 -3.46
CA SER A 83 -0.39 13.44 -2.51
C SER A 83 0.03 13.71 -1.07
N ASP A 84 -0.93 13.65 -0.15
CA ASP A 84 -0.64 13.67 1.28
C ASP A 84 -0.44 12.25 1.81
N VAL A 85 -1.15 11.26 1.21
CA VAL A 85 -1.09 9.84 1.56
C VAL A 85 -0.92 9.01 0.29
N ILE A 86 -0.02 8.04 0.35
CA ILE A 86 0.04 6.93 -0.60
C ILE A 86 -0.39 5.65 0.12
N PHE A 87 -1.35 4.93 -0.47
CA PHE A 87 -1.72 3.58 -0.07
C PHE A 87 -1.03 2.56 -0.95
N VAL A 88 -0.56 1.48 -0.33
CA VAL A 88 -0.04 0.28 -1.00
C VAL A 88 -0.51 -0.92 -0.21
N ARG A 89 -1.33 -1.78 -0.82
CA ARG A 89 -1.88 -2.93 -0.14
C ARG A 89 -1.66 -4.20 -0.93
N GLU A 90 -0.87 -5.11 -0.35
CA GLU A 90 -0.55 -6.42 -0.94
C GLU A 90 0.08 -6.34 -2.35
N VAL A 91 0.85 -5.28 -2.60
CA VAL A 91 1.56 -5.04 -3.87
C VAL A 91 3.04 -5.42 -3.76
N LEU A 92 3.71 -4.96 -2.68
CA LEU A 92 5.17 -5.10 -2.57
C LEU A 92 5.60 -6.56 -2.46
N GLN A 93 4.75 -7.43 -1.92
CA GLN A 93 5.01 -8.87 -1.87
C GLN A 93 5.22 -9.49 -3.27
N HIS A 94 4.75 -8.86 -4.34
CA HIS A 94 4.89 -9.32 -5.72
C HIS A 94 6.12 -8.75 -6.43
N LEU A 95 6.84 -7.81 -5.82
CA LEU A 95 7.99 -7.12 -6.41
C LEU A 95 9.31 -7.71 -5.92
N LYS A 96 10.36 -7.62 -6.75
CA LYS A 96 11.75 -7.88 -6.34
C LYS A 96 12.24 -6.78 -5.40
N ASN A 97 13.28 -7.07 -4.63
CA ASN A 97 13.87 -6.07 -3.73
C ASN A 97 14.39 -4.84 -4.48
N SER A 98 14.93 -5.00 -5.69
CA SER A 98 15.36 -3.88 -6.54
C SER A 98 14.18 -3.00 -6.97
N GLU A 99 13.04 -3.61 -7.32
CA GLU A 99 11.82 -2.90 -7.71
C GLU A 99 11.19 -2.14 -6.52
N ILE A 100 11.16 -2.76 -5.34
CA ILE A 100 10.72 -2.08 -4.11
C ILE A 100 11.60 -0.86 -3.81
N LYS A 101 12.94 -0.95 -3.99
CA LYS A 101 13.83 0.20 -3.80
C LYS A 101 13.52 1.34 -4.78
N SER A 102 13.30 1.01 -6.07
CA SER A 102 12.90 2.01 -7.09
C SER A 102 11.58 2.66 -6.70
N PHE A 103 10.56 1.86 -6.36
CA PHE A 103 9.27 2.32 -5.87
C PHE A 103 9.42 3.30 -4.69
N LEU A 104 10.17 2.93 -3.64
CA LEU A 104 10.38 3.78 -2.46
C LEU A 104 11.08 5.10 -2.81
N SER A 105 12.00 5.09 -3.78
CA SER A 105 12.66 6.29 -4.28
C SER A 105 11.68 7.23 -4.99
N ASN A 106 10.76 6.68 -5.78
CA ASN A 106 9.77 7.44 -6.55
C ASN A 106 8.72 8.10 -5.66
N ILE A 107 8.28 7.44 -4.58
CA ILE A 107 7.21 7.96 -3.74
C ILE A 107 7.67 9.01 -2.72
N LYS A 108 8.89 8.90 -2.19
CA LYS A 108 9.37 9.67 -1.03
C LYS A 108 9.26 11.19 -1.22
N LYS A 109 9.44 11.69 -2.44
CA LYS A 109 9.39 13.14 -2.75
C LYS A 109 7.96 13.67 -2.91
N ASN A 110 7.01 12.79 -3.17
CA ASN A 110 5.67 13.14 -3.62
C ASN A 110 4.57 12.93 -2.60
N THR A 111 4.91 12.42 -1.39
CA THR A 111 3.93 12.18 -0.34
C THR A 111 4.40 12.59 1.05
N THR A 112 3.45 12.83 1.95
CA THR A 112 3.71 13.09 3.38
C THR A 112 3.79 11.79 4.16
N CYS A 113 2.94 10.81 3.84
CA CYS A 113 2.99 9.50 4.48
C CYS A 113 2.63 8.36 3.52
N LEU A 114 3.13 7.19 3.86
CA LEU A 114 2.90 5.92 3.19
C LEU A 114 2.15 4.99 4.14
N ILE A 115 1.00 4.49 3.73
CA ILE A 115 0.28 3.42 4.42
C ILE A 115 0.48 2.14 3.63
N VAL A 116 1.15 1.17 4.25
CA VAL A 116 1.47 -0.12 3.65
C VAL A 116 0.73 -1.22 4.37
N THR A 117 0.10 -2.11 3.62
CA THR A 117 -0.45 -3.37 4.14
C THR A 117 0.18 -4.51 3.38
N GLU A 118 0.86 -5.40 4.10
CA GLU A 118 1.50 -6.58 3.51
C GLU A 118 1.15 -7.84 4.31
N ALA A 119 1.10 -8.95 3.58
CA ALA A 119 0.97 -10.26 4.19
C ALA A 119 2.33 -10.74 4.72
N LEU A 120 2.35 -11.15 5.97
CA LEU A 120 3.55 -11.63 6.67
C LEU A 120 3.30 -13.04 7.24
N PRO A 121 4.30 -13.95 7.23
CA PRO A 121 4.15 -15.30 7.75
C PRO A 121 3.82 -15.37 9.24
N GLY A 122 4.17 -14.34 9.99
CA GLY A 122 3.95 -14.25 11.42
C GLY A 122 4.34 -12.90 11.99
N LEU A 123 4.53 -12.80 13.30
CA LEU A 123 5.05 -11.60 13.94
C LEU A 123 6.50 -11.34 13.51
N MET A 124 6.95 -10.08 13.57
CA MET A 124 8.20 -9.60 12.98
C MET A 124 9.48 -10.39 13.37
N HIS A 125 9.48 -11.11 14.49
CA HIS A 125 10.62 -11.91 14.94
C HIS A 125 10.53 -13.41 14.56
N GLU A 126 9.47 -13.82 13.87
CA GLU A 126 9.15 -15.23 13.60
C GLU A 126 9.53 -15.67 12.17
N PHE A 127 9.98 -14.75 11.31
CA PHE A 127 10.28 -15.03 9.92
C PHE A 127 11.48 -14.23 9.41
N GLU A 128 12.04 -14.64 8.28
CA GLU A 128 13.15 -13.93 7.66
C GLU A 128 12.67 -12.74 6.83
N HIS A 129 13.24 -11.54 7.09
CA HIS A 129 12.83 -10.34 6.40
C HIS A 129 13.44 -10.26 5.00
N ASN A 130 12.61 -9.89 4.04
CA ASN A 130 13.04 -9.40 2.73
C ASN A 130 13.92 -10.37 1.92
N LEU A 131 13.77 -11.70 2.09
CA LEU A 131 14.38 -12.61 1.13
C LEU A 131 13.93 -12.20 -0.28
N ASP A 132 14.91 -12.04 -1.17
CA ASP A 132 14.56 -11.60 -2.52
C ASP A 132 13.77 -12.68 -3.27
N ARG A 133 12.82 -12.28 -4.06
CA ARG A 133 12.03 -13.21 -4.84
C ARG A 133 12.61 -13.38 -6.24
N GLY A 134 12.47 -14.59 -6.78
CA GLY A 134 12.69 -14.85 -8.20
C GLY A 134 11.54 -14.30 -9.07
N VAL A 135 11.67 -14.49 -10.38
CA VAL A 135 10.59 -14.22 -11.33
C VAL A 135 9.48 -15.27 -11.16
N GLY A 136 8.22 -14.82 -11.08
CA GLY A 136 7.07 -15.74 -11.01
C GLY A 136 5.96 -15.28 -10.05
N PRO A 137 4.83 -15.99 -10.00
CA PRO A 137 3.65 -15.59 -9.23
C PRO A 137 3.79 -15.81 -7.72
N ASN A 138 4.77 -16.60 -7.27
CA ASN A 138 4.92 -16.96 -5.86
C ASN A 138 5.32 -15.74 -5.04
N THR A 139 4.68 -15.56 -3.88
CA THR A 139 5.07 -14.60 -2.86
C THR A 139 6.27 -15.12 -2.05
N ARG A 140 6.78 -14.31 -1.12
CA ARG A 140 7.86 -14.71 -0.21
C ARG A 140 7.43 -15.74 0.85
N PHE A 141 6.14 -15.96 1.02
CA PHE A 141 5.56 -16.88 2.02
C PHE A 141 6.13 -18.30 1.97
N SER A 142 6.28 -18.87 0.77
CA SER A 142 6.83 -20.23 0.60
C SER A 142 8.23 -20.41 1.18
N ARG A 143 8.94 -19.32 1.47
CA ARG A 143 10.27 -19.29 2.07
C ARG A 143 10.26 -18.70 3.48
N ASN A 144 9.11 -18.67 4.14
CA ASN A 144 8.91 -18.05 5.44
C ASN A 144 9.51 -16.64 5.52
N SER A 145 9.18 -15.79 4.52
CA SER A 145 9.67 -14.42 4.42
C SER A 145 8.54 -13.45 4.05
N GLY A 146 8.70 -12.18 4.41
CA GLY A 146 7.76 -11.11 4.11
C GLY A 146 8.47 -9.78 3.88
N VAL A 147 7.73 -8.77 3.36
CA VAL A 147 8.27 -7.43 3.12
C VAL A 147 8.21 -6.61 4.40
N VAL A 148 9.38 -6.19 4.87
CA VAL A 148 9.55 -5.36 6.07
C VAL A 148 10.41 -4.16 5.69
N LEU A 149 9.78 -3.00 5.46
CA LEU A 149 10.45 -1.82 4.93
C LEU A 149 11.52 -1.23 5.87
N THR A 150 11.40 -1.47 7.16
CA THR A 150 12.37 -1.00 8.18
C THR A 150 13.62 -1.85 8.29
N SER A 151 13.63 -3.03 7.66
CA SER A 151 14.76 -3.98 7.68
C SER A 151 15.56 -3.91 6.38
N ALA A 152 16.81 -4.41 6.44
CA ALA A 152 17.63 -4.57 5.23
C ALA A 152 16.89 -5.44 4.18
N PRO A 153 17.02 -5.17 2.89
CA PRO A 153 17.89 -4.18 2.27
C PRO A 153 17.23 -2.80 2.05
N PHE A 154 16.03 -2.55 2.59
CA PHE A 154 15.29 -1.30 2.34
C PHE A 154 15.69 -0.18 3.30
N LEU A 155 15.73 -0.46 4.61
CA LEU A 155 16.09 0.49 5.66
C LEU A 155 15.39 1.83 5.45
N LEU A 156 14.05 1.78 5.26
CA LEU A 156 13.23 2.93 4.93
C LEU A 156 13.51 4.08 5.92
N ASP A 157 13.94 5.22 5.40
CA ASP A 157 14.14 6.43 6.19
C ASP A 157 12.82 7.18 6.35
N PHE A 158 12.37 7.35 7.59
CA PHE A 158 11.12 7.99 7.98
C PHE A 158 11.31 8.80 9.28
N GLU A 159 10.43 9.74 9.53
CA GLU A 159 10.43 10.54 10.76
C GLU A 159 9.78 9.77 11.92
N ARG A 160 8.61 9.20 11.67
CA ARG A 160 7.85 8.39 12.63
C ARG A 160 7.01 7.33 11.92
N SER A 161 6.72 6.27 12.63
CA SER A 161 5.84 5.20 12.15
C SER A 161 4.88 4.73 13.23
N GLN A 162 3.81 4.10 12.79
CA GLN A 162 2.82 3.48 13.67
C GLN A 162 2.25 2.24 12.99
N CYS A 163 2.10 1.16 13.74
CA CYS A 163 1.28 0.03 13.32
C CYS A 163 -0.19 0.38 13.54
N LEU A 164 -0.98 0.37 12.48
CA LEU A 164 -2.41 0.68 12.53
C LEU A 164 -3.25 -0.55 12.84
N ASN A 165 -2.89 -1.70 12.26
CA ASN A 165 -3.65 -2.93 12.43
C ASN A 165 -2.79 -4.18 12.17
N ILE A 166 -3.16 -5.26 12.84
CA ILE A 166 -2.69 -6.63 12.58
C ILE A 166 -3.90 -7.54 12.59
N THR A 167 -4.24 -8.12 11.43
CA THR A 167 -5.34 -9.06 11.29
C THR A 167 -4.79 -10.45 10.99
N LYS A 168 -5.21 -11.47 11.75
CA LYS A 168 -4.88 -12.88 11.47
C LYS A 168 -5.60 -13.34 10.22
N VAL A 169 -4.87 -14.03 9.35
CA VAL A 169 -5.35 -14.73 8.16
C VAL A 169 -4.89 -16.19 8.19
N ASP A 170 -5.37 -17.03 7.26
CA ASP A 170 -5.15 -18.48 7.32
C ASP A 170 -3.66 -18.87 7.37
N GLU A 171 -2.80 -18.15 6.65
CA GLU A 171 -1.37 -18.47 6.52
C GLU A 171 -0.45 -17.43 7.17
N GLY A 172 -0.96 -16.61 8.13
CA GLY A 172 -0.12 -15.62 8.78
C GLY A 172 -0.90 -14.40 9.27
N ILE A 173 -0.40 -13.22 8.99
CA ILE A 173 -1.04 -11.96 9.35
C ILE A 173 -1.04 -10.98 8.16
N LEU A 174 -2.06 -10.12 8.10
CA LEU A 174 -2.01 -8.88 7.36
C LEU A 174 -1.66 -7.76 8.34
N ARG A 175 -0.56 -7.07 8.07
CA ARG A 175 -0.09 -5.96 8.89
C ARG A 175 -0.17 -4.66 8.12
N THR A 176 -0.77 -3.64 8.74
CA THR A 176 -0.88 -2.28 8.19
C THR A 176 -0.04 -1.33 9.03
N ASP A 177 0.97 -0.74 8.40
CA ASP A 177 1.84 0.27 9.01
C ASP A 177 1.72 1.60 8.26
N VAL A 178 1.89 2.71 8.98
CA VAL A 178 2.07 4.05 8.41
C VAL A 178 3.46 4.57 8.70
N TYR A 179 4.08 5.17 7.68
CA TYR A 179 5.39 5.82 7.75
C TYR A 179 5.25 7.28 7.32
N PHE A 180 5.67 8.22 8.15
CA PHE A 180 5.70 9.63 7.83
C PHE A 180 7.11 10.03 7.38
N PHE A 181 7.19 10.73 6.25
CA PHE A 181 8.46 11.20 5.71
C PHE A 181 8.79 12.61 6.23
N ARG A 182 10.09 12.87 6.41
CA ARG A 182 10.59 14.22 6.70
C ARG A 182 10.33 15.12 5.49
N ARG A 183 9.86 16.33 5.75
CA ARG A 183 9.68 17.38 4.74
C ARG A 183 10.90 18.25 4.60
#